data_c4c4d3395ae1693c1b9a2e21890b6283
#
_entry.id   c4c4d3395ae1693c1b9a2e21890b6283
#
_cell.length_a   1.000
_cell.length_b   1.000
_cell.length_c   1.000
_cell.angle_alpha   90.00
_cell.angle_beta   90.00
_cell.angle_gamma   90.00
#
_symmetry.space_group_name_H-M   'P 1'
#
loop_
_entity.id
_entity.type
_entity.pdbx_description
1 polymer ?
#
loop_
_entity_poly.entity_id
_entity_poly.type
_entity_poly.pdbx_seq_one_letter_code
_entity_poly.pdbx_strand_id
1 'polypeptide(L)'
;MASHDENTDKSDIRILESSSFIFYKAYFSWKRMSDKVLEPAGLTHTQYVFLCVLQSLESKRQKPTQNDLARLTDSDITMTSHVLRTLQKRGFIERKHIDGDERAK
;
A
#
# COMPACT_ATOMS: atom_id res chain seq x y z
N MET A 1 -32.37 14.83 2.72
CA MET A 1 -31.66 13.59 2.48
C MET A 1 -32.58 12.43 2.15
N ALA A 2 -33.71 12.37 2.81
CA ALA A 2 -34.65 11.29 2.51
C ALA A 2 -35.07 11.29 1.05
N SER A 3 -35.22 12.47 0.48
CA SER A 3 -35.62 12.57 -0.93
C SER A 3 -34.61 11.97 -1.88
N HIS A 4 -33.37 11.96 -1.46
CA HIS A 4 -32.31 11.36 -2.27
C HIS A 4 -32.56 9.86 -2.43
N ASP A 5 -32.98 9.22 -1.36
CA ASP A 5 -33.19 7.77 -1.37
C ASP A 5 -34.38 7.37 -2.20
N GLU A 6 -35.35 8.27 -2.37
CA GLU A 6 -36.54 7.97 -3.13
C GLU A 6 -36.25 7.70 -4.59
N ASN A 7 -35.18 8.29 -5.11
CA ASN A 7 -34.82 8.15 -6.52
C ASN A 7 -33.88 6.99 -6.77
N THR A 8 -33.44 6.31 -5.73
CA THR A 8 -32.48 5.23 -5.88
C THR A 8 -33.22 3.90 -5.93
N ASP A 9 -32.96 3.15 -6.95
CA ASP A 9 -33.53 1.82 -7.10
C ASP A 9 -33.00 0.90 -5.99
N LYS A 10 -33.88 0.17 -5.36
CA LYS A 10 -33.48 -0.74 -4.30
C LYS A 10 -32.56 -1.84 -4.79
N SER A 11 -32.71 -2.28 -6.04
CA SER A 11 -31.82 -3.28 -6.59
C SER A 11 -30.42 -2.74 -6.79
N ASP A 12 -30.29 -1.46 -7.17
CA ASP A 12 -28.98 -0.83 -7.29
C ASP A 12 -28.30 -0.72 -5.94
N ILE A 13 -29.06 -0.35 -4.90
CA ILE A 13 -28.51 -0.28 -3.56
C ILE A 13 -28.04 -1.65 -3.10
N ARG A 14 -28.81 -2.67 -3.40
CA ARG A 14 -28.46 -4.03 -2.99
C ARG A 14 -27.18 -4.50 -3.66
N ILE A 15 -27.03 -4.17 -4.93
CA ILE A 15 -25.81 -4.54 -5.67
C ILE A 15 -24.61 -3.85 -5.05
N LEU A 16 -24.73 -2.55 -4.79
CA LEU A 16 -23.65 -1.78 -4.17
C LEU A 16 -23.33 -2.30 -2.78
N GLU A 17 -24.38 -2.55 -1.98
CA GLU A 17 -24.16 -3.08 -0.64
C GLU A 17 -23.46 -4.42 -0.66
N SER A 18 -23.89 -5.30 -1.56
CA SER A 18 -23.30 -6.62 -1.65
C SER A 18 -21.84 -6.55 -2.04
N SER A 19 -21.53 -5.83 -3.11
CA SER A 19 -20.15 -5.71 -3.58
C SER A 19 -19.27 -4.98 -2.59
N SER A 20 -19.76 -3.84 -2.10
CA SER A 20 -19.00 -3.03 -1.15
C SER A 20 -18.79 -3.77 0.15
N PHE A 21 -19.78 -4.50 0.60
CA PHE A 21 -19.71 -5.22 1.85
C PHE A 21 -18.70 -6.37 1.75
N ILE A 22 -18.74 -7.10 0.65
CA ILE A 22 -17.76 -8.17 0.42
C ILE A 22 -16.34 -7.61 0.40
N PHE A 23 -16.16 -6.50 -0.31
CA PHE A 23 -14.86 -5.86 -0.39
C PHE A 23 -14.41 -5.39 1.00
N TYR A 24 -15.30 -4.77 1.72
CA TYR A 24 -15.04 -4.29 3.06
C TYR A 24 -14.58 -5.44 3.97
N LYS A 25 -15.33 -6.53 3.98
CA LYS A 25 -15.02 -7.67 4.83
C LYS A 25 -13.70 -8.32 4.41
N ALA A 26 -13.49 -8.45 3.12
CA ALA A 26 -12.26 -9.05 2.62
C ALA A 26 -11.05 -8.19 3.02
N TYR A 27 -11.18 -6.88 2.86
CA TYR A 27 -10.08 -5.97 3.21
C TYR A 27 -9.75 -6.05 4.69
N PHE A 28 -10.76 -5.99 5.54
CA PHE A 28 -10.50 -5.98 6.97
C PHE A 28 -10.04 -7.35 7.49
N SER A 29 -10.52 -8.43 6.92
CA SER A 29 -10.01 -9.75 7.26
C SER A 29 -8.54 -9.88 6.90
N TRP A 30 -8.21 -9.43 5.70
CA TRP A 30 -6.84 -9.47 5.22
C TRP A 30 -5.94 -8.56 6.05
N LYS A 31 -6.44 -7.39 6.41
CA LYS A 31 -5.67 -6.45 7.22
C LYS A 31 -5.37 -7.02 8.60
N ARG A 32 -6.37 -7.64 9.22
CA ARG A 32 -6.15 -8.25 10.53
C ARG A 32 -5.11 -9.38 10.46
N MET A 33 -5.19 -10.18 9.41
CA MET A 33 -4.21 -11.25 9.21
C MET A 33 -2.82 -10.68 8.98
N SER A 34 -2.73 -9.65 8.16
CA SER A 34 -1.46 -8.99 7.87
C SER A 34 -0.86 -8.38 9.13
N ASP A 35 -1.68 -7.70 9.91
CA ASP A 35 -1.18 -7.06 11.13
C ASP A 35 -0.62 -8.10 12.10
N LYS A 36 -1.26 -9.25 12.21
CA LYS A 36 -0.78 -10.32 13.07
C LYS A 36 0.61 -10.80 12.66
N VAL A 37 0.81 -10.93 11.37
CA VAL A 37 2.10 -11.40 10.84
C VAL A 37 3.15 -10.32 10.97
N LEU A 38 2.77 -9.06 10.76
CA LEU A 38 3.71 -7.95 10.71
C LEU A 38 4.07 -7.40 12.09
N GLU A 39 3.21 -7.57 13.06
CA GLU A 39 3.43 -7.02 14.40
C GLU A 39 4.76 -7.47 15.01
N PRO A 40 5.11 -8.77 14.99
CA PRO A 40 6.38 -9.18 15.55
C PRO A 40 7.58 -8.54 14.88
N ALA A 41 7.47 -8.19 13.60
CA ALA A 41 8.54 -7.52 12.87
C ALA A 41 8.53 -6.02 13.09
N GLY A 42 7.50 -5.50 13.73
CA GLY A 42 7.38 -4.05 13.93
C GLY A 42 7.10 -3.29 12.65
N LEU A 43 6.50 -3.93 11.67
CA LEU A 43 6.21 -3.30 10.39
C LEU A 43 4.77 -2.85 10.33
N THR A 44 4.55 -1.66 9.75
CA THR A 44 3.20 -1.24 9.41
C THR A 44 2.81 -1.89 8.08
N HIS A 45 1.52 -1.86 7.80
CA HIS A 45 1.02 -2.39 6.54
C HIS A 45 1.64 -1.67 5.35
N THR A 46 1.72 -0.35 5.42
CA THR A 46 2.32 0.44 4.34
C THR A 46 3.78 0.06 4.12
N GLN A 47 4.53 -0.09 5.18
CA GLN A 47 5.93 -0.50 5.07
C GLN A 47 6.06 -1.86 4.41
N TYR A 48 5.18 -2.77 4.76
CA TYR A 48 5.18 -4.09 4.17
C TYR A 48 4.90 -4.05 2.68
N VAL A 49 3.93 -3.22 2.26
CA VAL A 49 3.62 -3.07 0.84
C VAL A 49 4.84 -2.58 0.06
N PHE A 50 5.56 -1.61 0.61
CA PHE A 50 6.77 -1.11 -0.05
C PHE A 50 7.81 -2.22 -0.18
N LEU A 51 7.97 -3.03 0.86
CA LEU A 51 8.93 -4.12 0.82
C LEU A 51 8.54 -5.16 -0.23
N CYS A 52 7.26 -5.46 -0.35
CA CYS A 52 6.78 -6.41 -1.35
C CYS A 52 7.05 -5.90 -2.76
N VAL A 53 6.81 -4.63 -3.00
CA VAL A 53 7.04 -4.03 -4.32
C VAL A 53 8.53 -4.06 -4.64
N LEU A 54 9.36 -3.67 -3.67
CA LEU A 54 10.81 -3.67 -3.87
C LEU A 54 11.33 -5.07 -4.16
N GLN A 55 10.85 -6.05 -3.42
CA GLN A 55 11.28 -7.43 -3.63
C GLN A 55 10.87 -7.94 -5.02
N SER A 56 9.66 -7.59 -5.44
CA SER A 56 9.18 -7.99 -6.75
C SER A 56 10.05 -7.39 -7.85
N LEU A 57 10.41 -6.12 -7.70
CA LEU A 57 11.25 -5.46 -8.70
C LEU A 57 12.68 -6.01 -8.69
N GLU A 58 13.20 -6.32 -7.52
CA GLU A 58 14.52 -6.88 -7.41
C GLU A 58 14.60 -8.24 -8.10
N SER A 59 13.56 -9.05 -7.94
CA SER A 59 13.55 -10.37 -8.58
C SER A 59 13.53 -10.25 -10.11
N LYS A 60 13.06 -9.13 -10.62
CA LYS A 60 13.07 -8.83 -12.05
C LYS A 60 14.31 -8.03 -12.46
N ARG A 61 15.23 -7.86 -11.55
CA ARG A 61 16.45 -7.09 -11.74
C ARG A 61 16.19 -5.66 -12.18
N GLN A 62 15.13 -5.07 -11.63
CA GLN A 62 14.77 -3.69 -11.89
C GLN A 62 15.05 -2.85 -10.66
N LYS A 63 15.55 -1.65 -10.90
CA LYS A 63 15.88 -0.72 -9.82
C LYS A 63 14.99 0.49 -9.96
N PRO A 64 13.99 0.63 -9.08
CA PRO A 64 13.02 1.71 -9.20
C PRO A 64 13.57 3.02 -8.68
N THR A 65 13.03 4.11 -9.22
CA THR A 65 13.22 5.43 -8.62
C THR A 65 12.17 5.62 -7.53
N GLN A 66 12.31 6.66 -6.72
CA GLN A 66 11.28 6.97 -5.74
C GLN A 66 9.95 7.29 -6.42
N ASN A 67 10.00 7.94 -7.58
CA ASN A 67 8.78 8.23 -8.33
C ASN A 67 8.10 6.95 -8.79
N ASP A 68 8.88 5.97 -9.22
CA ASP A 68 8.32 4.68 -9.59
C ASP A 68 7.60 4.03 -8.41
N LEU A 69 8.23 4.07 -7.25
CA LEU A 69 7.65 3.47 -6.06
C LEU A 69 6.39 4.20 -5.62
N ALA A 70 6.39 5.53 -5.71
CA ALA A 70 5.21 6.31 -5.38
C ALA A 70 4.03 5.91 -6.26
N ARG A 71 4.29 5.75 -7.55
CA ARG A 71 3.25 5.38 -8.50
C ARG A 71 2.76 3.96 -8.25
N LEU A 72 3.68 3.04 -8.05
CA LEU A 72 3.33 1.62 -7.87
C LEU A 72 2.57 1.37 -6.57
N THR A 73 2.86 2.16 -5.55
CA THR A 73 2.19 1.99 -4.25
C THR A 73 1.02 2.96 -4.08
N ASP A 74 0.74 3.76 -5.11
CA ASP A 74 -0.33 4.75 -5.06
C ASP A 74 -0.16 5.71 -3.89
N SER A 75 1.08 6.15 -3.66
CA SER A 75 1.43 7.05 -2.58
C SER A 75 1.98 8.35 -3.15
N ASP A 76 1.93 9.43 -2.36
CA ASP A 76 2.59 10.65 -2.79
C ASP A 76 4.10 10.54 -2.53
N ILE A 77 4.85 11.45 -3.12
CA ILE A 77 6.31 11.36 -3.07
C ILE A 77 6.85 11.62 -1.67
N THR A 78 6.18 12.48 -0.91
CA THR A 78 6.61 12.78 0.45
C THR A 78 6.46 11.57 1.35
N MET A 79 5.33 10.90 1.27
CA MET A 79 5.10 9.67 2.02
C MET A 79 6.07 8.58 1.61
N THR A 80 6.28 8.45 0.30
CA THR A 80 7.21 7.47 -0.23
C THR A 80 8.60 7.69 0.34
N SER A 81 9.08 8.92 0.30
CA SER A 81 10.38 9.26 0.84
C SER A 81 10.48 8.93 2.33
N HIS A 82 9.44 9.24 3.07
CA HIS A 82 9.43 8.96 4.51
C HIS A 82 9.48 7.45 4.79
N VAL A 83 8.67 6.68 4.08
CA VAL A 83 8.63 5.23 4.27
C VAL A 83 9.99 4.61 3.96
N LEU A 84 10.58 5.03 2.84
CA LEU A 84 11.87 4.48 2.43
C LEU A 84 12.97 4.81 3.42
N ARG A 85 12.98 6.03 3.95
CA ARG A 85 13.97 6.39 4.96
C ARG A 85 13.81 5.56 6.22
N THR A 86 12.57 5.34 6.63
CA THR A 86 12.31 4.53 7.81
C THR A 86 12.76 3.09 7.60
N LEU A 87 12.44 2.53 6.45
CA LEU A 87 12.85 1.15 6.14
C LEU A 87 14.36 1.03 6.07
N GLN A 88 15.01 2.02 5.49
CA GLN A 88 16.46 2.02 5.41
C GLN A 88 17.08 2.14 6.79
N LYS A 89 16.55 3.03 7.62
CA LYS A 89 17.07 3.24 8.96
C LYS A 89 16.93 1.99 9.80
N ARG A 90 15.89 1.22 9.59
CA ARG A 90 15.66 0.00 10.33
C ARG A 90 16.36 -1.21 9.72
N GLY A 91 17.08 -1.02 8.63
CA GLY A 91 17.87 -2.07 8.03
C GLY A 91 17.13 -3.01 7.09
N PHE A 92 15.89 -2.69 6.75
CA PHE A 92 15.13 -3.53 5.84
C PHE A 92 15.53 -3.36 4.38
N ILE A 93 16.02 -2.18 4.02
CA ILE A 93 16.47 -1.90 2.65
C ILE A 93 17.78 -1.12 2.68
N GLU A 94 18.44 -1.09 1.55
CA GLU A 94 19.65 -0.31 1.35
C GLU A 94 19.42 0.65 0.20
N ARG A 95 20.20 1.75 0.18
CA ARG A 95 20.08 2.75 -0.88
C ARG A 95 20.31 2.16 -2.27
N LYS A 96 21.15 1.16 -2.36
CA LYS A 96 21.45 0.56 -3.65
C LYS A 96 20.25 -0.07 -4.34
N HIS A 97 19.15 -0.24 -3.59
CA HIS A 97 17.93 -0.80 -4.16
C HIS A 97 17.09 0.24 -4.88
N ILE A 98 17.45 1.51 -4.78
CA ILE A 98 16.66 2.59 -5.33
C ILE A 98 17.51 3.42 -6.28
N ASP A 99 17.06 3.52 -7.53
CA ASP A 99 17.81 4.22 -8.54
C ASP A 99 17.84 5.73 -8.29
N GLY A 100 19.00 6.33 -8.50
CA GLY A 100 19.15 7.76 -8.35
C GLY A 100 19.26 8.23 -6.93
N ASP A 101 19.18 7.32 -5.95
CA ASP A 101 19.19 7.70 -4.55
C ASP A 101 20.56 8.23 -4.11
N GLU A 102 21.60 7.80 -4.75
CA GLU A 102 22.93 8.25 -4.37
C GLU A 102 23.12 9.74 -4.66
N ARG A 103 22.28 10.32 -5.49
CA ARG A 103 22.36 11.76 -5.76
C ARG A 103 21.74 12.59 -4.64
N ALA A 104 21.04 11.96 -3.75
CA ALA A 104 20.39 12.65 -2.63
C ALA A 104 21.34 12.88 -1.48
N LYS A 105 22.55 12.45 -1.58
CA LYS A 105 23.53 12.59 -0.51
C LYS A 105 23.87 14.02 -0.18
#